data_ca74630ed3debde3ec71bf7eb18c5e30
#
_entry.id   ca74630ed3debde3ec71bf7eb18c5e30
#
_cell.length_a   1.000
_cell.length_b   1.000
_cell.length_c   1.000
_cell.angle_alpha   90.00
_cell.angle_beta   90.00
_cell.angle_gamma   90.00
#
_symmetry.space_group_name_H-M   'P 1'
#
loop_
_entity.id
_entity.type
_entity.pdbx_description
1 polymer ?
#
loop_
_entity_poly.entity_id
_entity_poly.type
_entity_poly.pdbx_seq_one_letter_code
_entity_poly.pdbx_strand_id
1 'polypeptide(L)'
;MILAGACSRPGKVVVLSWQRPQAAACKGCEKCGATEAEMQKAAAQLKEKLAGRGVRVKVEEGIGARAGKKAIISATNVWVCDVPLETWLGAGIGVKPCDCSSGGQAMSCKVVSLDGQSYKLIPADLVVRAGLLAADMLIEKGKIDPANIKTPKGCAGCPSAGACGMAR
;
A
#
# COMPACT_ATOMS: atom_id res chain seq x y z
N MET A 1 8.87 42.82 21.99
CA MET A 1 8.98 41.33 21.98
C MET A 1 7.91 40.84 21.04
N ILE A 2 8.25 40.54 19.78
CA ILE A 2 7.31 40.07 18.75
C ILE A 2 7.45 38.57 18.70
N LEU A 3 6.44 37.86 19.23
CA LEU A 3 6.32 36.41 19.07
C LEU A 3 5.99 36.14 17.62
N ALA A 4 7.02 35.71 16.86
CA ALA A 4 6.85 35.15 15.53
C ALA A 4 6.02 33.89 15.64
N GLY A 5 4.72 33.98 15.35
CA GLY A 5 3.86 32.82 15.20
C GLY A 5 4.38 31.96 14.07
N ALA A 6 4.97 30.82 14.43
CA ALA A 6 5.33 29.80 13.47
C ALA A 6 4.05 29.29 12.80
N CYS A 7 3.75 29.81 11.60
CA CYS A 7 2.75 29.19 10.71
C CYS A 7 3.23 27.76 10.42
N SER A 8 2.70 26.81 11.16
CA SER A 8 2.85 25.39 10.86
C SER A 8 2.23 25.15 9.48
N ARG A 9 3.07 25.05 8.45
CA ARG A 9 2.65 24.56 7.13
C ARG A 9 1.93 23.23 7.36
N PRO A 10 0.77 23.00 6.74
CA PRO A 10 0.10 21.70 6.85
C PRO A 10 1.11 20.64 6.43
N GLY A 11 1.53 19.83 7.41
CA GLY A 11 2.61 18.87 7.20
C GLY A 11 2.19 17.86 6.14
N LYS A 12 3.08 17.53 5.22
CA LYS A 12 2.90 16.48 4.24
C LYS A 12 2.61 15.17 4.97
N VAL A 13 1.58 14.44 4.55
CA VAL A 13 1.14 13.21 5.21
C VAL A 13 1.01 12.11 4.19
N VAL A 14 1.72 10.99 4.40
CA VAL A 14 1.48 9.74 3.69
C VAL A 14 0.43 8.95 4.46
N VAL A 15 -0.71 8.71 3.85
CA VAL A 15 -1.80 7.94 4.42
C VAL A 15 -1.75 6.53 3.86
N LEU A 16 -1.63 5.54 4.74
CA LEU A 16 -1.75 4.12 4.41
C LEU A 16 -3.15 3.67 4.81
N SER A 17 -3.90 3.13 3.89
CA SER A 17 -5.24 2.62 4.19
C SER A 17 -5.45 1.22 3.62
N TRP A 18 -6.24 0.41 4.31
CA TRP A 18 -6.65 -0.90 3.84
C TRP A 18 -8.13 -1.13 4.13
N GLN A 19 -8.72 -2.05 3.40
CA GLN A 19 -10.10 -2.45 3.60
C GLN A 19 -10.16 -3.78 4.31
N ARG A 20 -10.86 -3.81 5.46
CA ARG A 20 -11.22 -5.06 6.10
C ARG A 20 -12.39 -5.71 5.36
N PRO A 21 -12.30 -6.99 5.00
CA PRO A 21 -13.42 -7.69 4.40
C PRO A 21 -14.63 -7.67 5.34
N GLN A 22 -15.77 -7.19 4.85
CA GLN A 22 -17.01 -7.13 5.65
C GLN A 22 -17.75 -8.46 5.76
N ALA A 23 -17.39 -9.43 4.90
CA ALA A 23 -18.08 -10.71 4.88
C ALA A 23 -17.83 -11.47 6.18
N ALA A 24 -18.93 -11.93 6.81
CA ALA A 24 -18.89 -12.84 7.96
C ALA A 24 -18.03 -14.09 7.66
N ALA A 25 -17.91 -14.43 6.39
CA ALA A 25 -17.09 -15.47 5.81
C ALA A 25 -15.58 -15.37 6.10
N CYS A 26 -15.08 -14.15 6.29
CA CYS A 26 -13.66 -13.92 6.57
C CYS A 26 -13.36 -13.73 8.06
N LYS A 27 -14.33 -13.90 8.94
CA LYS A 27 -14.09 -13.93 10.38
C LYS A 27 -13.24 -15.16 10.71
N GLY A 28 -11.98 -14.94 11.08
CA GLY A 28 -11.04 -16.01 11.39
C GLY A 28 -10.06 -16.38 10.25
N CYS A 29 -10.11 -15.71 9.11
CA CYS A 29 -9.06 -15.86 8.11
C CYS A 29 -7.77 -15.20 8.61
N GLU A 30 -6.73 -16.01 8.87
CA GLU A 30 -5.42 -15.52 9.34
C GLU A 30 -4.83 -14.45 8.40
N LYS A 31 -5.06 -14.60 7.09
CA LYS A 31 -4.57 -13.64 6.09
C LYS A 31 -5.23 -12.27 6.22
N CYS A 32 -6.50 -12.22 6.59
CA CYS A 32 -7.20 -10.95 6.81
C CYS A 32 -6.72 -10.23 8.07
N GLY A 33 -6.42 -10.98 9.13
CA GLY A 33 -5.80 -10.43 10.34
C GLY A 33 -4.36 -9.98 10.13
N ALA A 34 -3.61 -10.70 9.31
CA ALA A 34 -2.23 -10.37 9.00
C ALA A 34 -2.06 -9.06 8.22
N THR A 35 -3.09 -8.60 7.48
CA THR A 35 -3.02 -7.33 6.74
C THR A 35 -2.81 -6.14 7.67
N GLU A 36 -3.51 -6.11 8.80
CA GLU A 36 -3.33 -5.04 9.79
C GLU A 36 -1.89 -5.01 10.32
N ALA A 37 -1.35 -6.18 10.68
CA ALA A 37 0.02 -6.30 11.16
C ALA A 37 1.05 -5.82 10.12
N GLU A 38 0.88 -6.19 8.84
CA GLU A 38 1.76 -5.72 7.76
C GLU A 38 1.63 -4.21 7.54
N MET A 39 0.44 -3.63 7.66
CA MET A 39 0.23 -2.18 7.56
C MET A 39 0.90 -1.42 8.71
N GLN A 40 0.80 -1.92 9.96
CA GLN A 40 1.47 -1.33 11.12
C GLN A 40 2.99 -1.41 11.00
N LYS A 41 3.51 -2.55 10.55
CA LYS A 41 4.93 -2.76 10.27
C LYS A 41 5.43 -1.79 9.21
N ALA A 42 4.69 -1.64 8.10
CA ALA A 42 5.02 -0.71 7.04
C ALA A 42 5.04 0.75 7.54
N ALA A 43 4.06 1.12 8.37
CA ALA A 43 4.00 2.46 8.95
C ALA A 43 5.18 2.76 9.86
N ALA A 44 5.61 1.79 10.68
CA ALA A 44 6.78 1.93 11.53
C ALA A 44 8.05 2.16 10.72
N GLN A 45 8.27 1.33 9.68
CA GLN A 45 9.42 1.46 8.78
C GLN A 45 9.39 2.79 8.00
N LEU A 46 8.22 3.23 7.54
CA LEU A 46 8.09 4.51 6.85
C LEU A 46 8.36 5.69 7.77
N LYS A 47 7.87 5.67 9.00
CA LYS A 47 8.17 6.72 10.00
C LYS A 47 9.68 6.85 10.21
N GLU A 48 10.39 5.74 10.33
CA GLU A 48 11.84 5.73 10.46
C GLU A 48 12.55 6.30 9.22
N LYS A 49 12.19 5.79 8.02
CA LYS A 49 12.81 6.22 6.74
C LYS A 49 12.48 7.67 6.37
N LEU A 50 11.36 8.21 6.83
CA LEU A 50 10.92 9.57 6.57
C LEU A 50 11.24 10.53 7.71
N ALA A 51 11.91 10.06 8.76
CA ALA A 51 12.38 10.90 9.86
C ALA A 51 13.26 12.04 9.31
N GLY A 52 12.96 13.27 9.70
CA GLY A 52 13.66 14.47 9.23
C GLY A 52 13.27 14.98 7.83
N ARG A 53 12.45 14.25 7.06
CA ARG A 53 12.00 14.69 5.72
C ARG A 53 10.73 15.56 5.75
N GLY A 54 10.20 15.88 6.93
CA GLY A 54 8.99 16.71 7.09
C GLY A 54 7.71 16.03 6.60
N VAL A 55 7.70 14.71 6.49
CA VAL A 55 6.56 13.89 6.09
C VAL A 55 6.11 13.04 7.27
N ARG A 56 4.82 13.11 7.59
CA ARG A 56 4.19 12.24 8.60
C ARG A 56 3.57 11.02 7.95
N VAL A 57 3.44 9.94 8.70
CA VAL A 57 2.76 8.72 8.26
C VAL A 57 1.53 8.48 9.13
N LYS A 58 0.38 8.27 8.51
CA LYS A 58 -0.88 7.92 9.15
C LYS A 58 -1.37 6.58 8.62
N VAL A 59 -1.95 5.77 9.48
CA VAL A 59 -2.58 4.49 9.12
C VAL A 59 -4.07 4.61 9.40
N GLU A 60 -4.88 4.20 8.46
CA GLU A 60 -6.34 4.25 8.55
C GLU A 60 -6.93 2.91 8.10
N GLU A 61 -7.85 2.38 8.88
CA GLU A 61 -8.72 1.31 8.43
C GLU A 61 -9.88 1.94 7.64
N GLY A 62 -9.99 1.58 6.36
CA GLY A 62 -11.07 2.05 5.50
C GLY A 62 -12.19 1.01 5.46
N ILE A 63 -13.41 1.39 5.83
CA ILE A 63 -14.59 0.61 5.55
C ILE A 63 -15.08 1.00 4.17
N GLY A 64 -14.88 0.16 3.17
CA GLY A 64 -15.60 0.03 1.90
C GLY A 64 -16.09 1.24 1.11
N ALA A 65 -15.96 2.47 1.61
CA ALA A 65 -16.55 3.66 1.00
C ALA A 65 -15.80 4.19 -0.23
N ARG A 66 -14.53 3.80 -0.40
CA ARG A 66 -13.67 4.29 -1.50
C ARG A 66 -13.59 3.32 -2.68
N ALA A 67 -13.95 2.08 -2.47
CA ALA A 67 -14.07 1.12 -3.55
C ALA A 67 -15.47 1.28 -4.17
N GLY A 68 -15.52 1.71 -5.42
CA GLY A 68 -16.78 1.74 -6.19
C GLY A 68 -17.52 0.40 -6.08
N LYS A 69 -18.81 0.37 -6.44
CA LYS A 69 -19.81 -0.70 -6.22
C LYS A 69 -19.43 -2.15 -6.59
N LYS A 70 -18.19 -2.44 -6.96
CA LYS A 70 -17.63 -3.76 -7.28
C LYS A 70 -16.32 -4.06 -6.53
N ALA A 71 -16.19 -3.62 -5.27
CA ALA A 71 -15.03 -4.01 -4.48
C ALA A 71 -14.99 -5.53 -4.32
N ILE A 72 -13.98 -6.16 -4.92
CA ILE A 72 -13.64 -7.55 -4.63
C ILE A 72 -13.26 -7.60 -3.15
N ILE A 73 -13.98 -8.39 -2.39
CA ILE A 73 -13.72 -8.56 -0.95
C ILE A 73 -12.40 -9.27 -0.82
N SER A 74 -11.36 -8.54 -0.41
CA SER A 74 -10.01 -9.09 -0.32
C SER A 74 -9.17 -8.35 0.70
N ALA A 75 -8.36 -9.09 1.43
CA ALA A 75 -7.33 -8.55 2.33
C ALA A 75 -6.20 -7.80 1.62
N THR A 76 -6.17 -7.81 0.29
CA THR A 76 -5.14 -7.16 -0.53
C THR A 76 -5.57 -5.78 -1.05
N ASN A 77 -6.71 -5.27 -0.60
CA ASN A 77 -7.12 -3.91 -0.94
C ASN A 77 -6.38 -2.91 -0.05
N VAL A 78 -5.27 -2.42 -0.54
CA VAL A 78 -4.39 -1.46 0.13
C VAL A 78 -4.26 -0.21 -0.74
N TRP A 79 -4.32 0.95 -0.13
CA TRP A 79 -4.11 2.24 -0.79
C TRP A 79 -3.02 3.03 -0.07
N VAL A 80 -2.29 3.81 -0.84
CA VAL A 80 -1.36 4.81 -0.33
C VAL A 80 -1.78 6.17 -0.87
N CYS A 81 -2.14 7.09 0.02
CA CYS A 81 -2.69 8.40 -0.34
C CYS A 81 -3.87 8.30 -1.34
N ASP A 82 -4.83 7.43 -1.05
CA ASP A 82 -6.03 7.16 -1.86
C ASP A 82 -5.78 6.56 -3.26
N VAL A 83 -4.53 6.25 -3.58
CA VAL A 83 -4.15 5.58 -4.83
C VAL A 83 -3.91 4.09 -4.54
N PRO A 84 -4.48 3.17 -5.34
CA PRO A 84 -4.25 1.74 -5.17
C PRO A 84 -2.77 1.37 -5.18
N LEU A 85 -2.37 0.44 -4.33
CA LEU A 85 -0.97 0.00 -4.20
C LEU A 85 -0.40 -0.48 -5.55
N GLU A 86 -1.20 -1.22 -6.30
CA GLU A 86 -0.82 -1.74 -7.62
C GLU A 86 -0.48 -0.62 -8.61
N THR A 87 -1.14 0.53 -8.51
CA THR A 87 -0.83 1.71 -9.35
C THR A 87 0.54 2.26 -9.02
N TRP A 88 0.89 2.36 -7.73
CA TRP A 88 2.22 2.81 -7.31
C TRP A 88 3.34 1.91 -7.79
N LEU A 89 3.10 0.61 -7.79
CA LEU A 89 4.13 -0.39 -8.07
C LEU A 89 4.15 -0.84 -9.54
N GLY A 90 3.15 -0.46 -10.35
CA GLY A 90 2.98 -1.01 -11.69
C GLY A 90 2.66 -2.51 -11.66
N ALA A 91 2.01 -2.96 -10.60
CA ALA A 91 1.71 -4.36 -10.39
C ALA A 91 0.46 -4.80 -11.15
N GLY A 92 0.44 -6.05 -11.60
CA GLY A 92 -0.75 -6.67 -12.19
C GLY A 92 -1.77 -7.07 -11.12
N ILE A 93 -3.04 -7.18 -11.52
CA ILE A 93 -4.12 -7.65 -10.67
C ILE A 93 -4.64 -8.96 -11.24
N GLY A 94 -4.82 -9.94 -10.38
CA GLY A 94 -5.47 -11.20 -10.68
C GLY A 94 -6.53 -11.56 -9.65
N VAL A 95 -7.24 -12.65 -9.91
CA VAL A 95 -8.23 -13.23 -8.99
C VAL A 95 -7.91 -14.71 -8.82
N LYS A 96 -7.83 -15.16 -7.57
CA LYS A 96 -7.63 -16.58 -7.23
C LYS A 96 -8.66 -17.03 -6.20
N PRO A 97 -9.02 -18.30 -6.16
CA PRO A 97 -9.87 -18.83 -5.10
C PRO A 97 -9.29 -18.50 -3.72
N CYS A 98 -10.15 -18.08 -2.80
CA CYS A 98 -9.79 -17.94 -1.40
C CYS A 98 -9.83 -19.29 -0.70
N ASP A 99 -8.87 -19.52 0.20
CA ASP A 99 -8.88 -20.70 1.09
C ASP A 99 -9.91 -20.53 2.23
N CYS A 100 -10.61 -19.40 2.27
CA CYS A 100 -11.65 -19.12 3.25
C CYS A 100 -12.97 -19.75 2.75
N SER A 101 -13.23 -20.99 3.13
CA SER A 101 -14.53 -21.62 2.94
C SER A 101 -15.43 -21.27 4.11
N SER A 102 -16.38 -20.37 3.95
CA SER A 102 -17.49 -20.25 4.88
C SER A 102 -18.77 -20.54 4.15
N GLY A 103 -19.44 -21.58 4.59
CA GLY A 103 -20.79 -21.93 4.10
C GLY A 103 -20.87 -22.46 2.69
N GLY A 104 -19.79 -23.09 2.14
CA GLY A 104 -19.84 -23.80 0.85
C GLY A 104 -19.80 -22.93 -0.39
N GLN A 105 -19.67 -21.60 -0.26
CA GLN A 105 -19.45 -20.73 -1.42
C GLN A 105 -17.96 -20.44 -1.61
N ALA A 106 -17.45 -20.76 -2.81
CA ALA A 106 -16.10 -20.41 -3.21
C ALA A 106 -15.99 -18.88 -3.32
N MET A 107 -15.17 -18.29 -2.45
CA MET A 107 -14.86 -16.86 -2.52
C MET A 107 -13.63 -16.62 -3.38
N SER A 108 -13.62 -15.51 -4.09
CA SER A 108 -12.47 -15.09 -4.88
C SER A 108 -11.70 -13.98 -4.18
N CYS A 109 -10.39 -14.15 -4.07
CA CYS A 109 -9.49 -13.14 -3.53
C CYS A 109 -8.74 -12.41 -4.65
N LYS A 110 -8.64 -11.10 -4.54
CA LYS A 110 -7.72 -10.30 -5.34
C LYS A 110 -6.29 -10.74 -5.04
N VAL A 111 -5.48 -10.82 -6.07
CA VAL A 111 -4.05 -11.11 -5.98
C VAL A 111 -3.31 -10.01 -6.70
N VAL A 112 -2.28 -9.49 -6.07
CA VAL A 112 -1.37 -8.52 -6.68
C VAL A 112 -0.15 -9.29 -7.19
N SER A 113 0.21 -9.07 -8.46
CA SER A 113 1.36 -9.72 -9.10
C SER A 113 2.42 -8.69 -9.42
N LEU A 114 3.62 -8.88 -8.92
CA LEU A 114 4.77 -8.01 -9.12
C LEU A 114 6.03 -8.85 -9.27
N ASP A 115 6.84 -8.55 -10.29
CA ASP A 115 8.13 -9.21 -10.55
C ASP A 115 8.03 -10.75 -10.58
N GLY A 116 6.94 -11.28 -11.17
CA GLY A 116 6.70 -12.73 -11.29
C GLY A 116 6.15 -13.39 -10.02
N GLN A 117 6.01 -12.66 -8.93
CA GLN A 117 5.42 -13.15 -7.68
C GLN A 117 3.95 -12.71 -7.55
N SER A 118 3.15 -13.56 -6.92
CA SER A 118 1.73 -13.27 -6.66
C SER A 118 1.46 -13.21 -5.16
N TYR A 119 0.88 -12.12 -4.71
CA TYR A 119 0.62 -11.85 -3.30
C TYR A 119 -0.89 -11.87 -3.01
N LYS A 120 -1.33 -12.81 -2.20
CA LYS A 120 -2.69 -12.84 -1.59
C LYS A 120 -2.77 -11.91 -0.36
N LEU A 121 -1.64 -11.73 0.32
CA LEU A 121 -1.41 -10.79 1.40
C LEU A 121 -0.26 -9.87 0.98
N ILE A 122 -0.46 -8.58 1.11
CA ILE A 122 0.58 -7.60 0.76
C ILE A 122 1.59 -7.51 1.89
N PRO A 123 2.87 -7.83 1.66
CA PRO A 123 3.92 -7.65 2.66
C PRO A 123 4.24 -6.19 2.90
N ALA A 124 4.68 -5.85 4.10
CA ALA A 124 5.03 -4.50 4.52
C ALA A 124 6.01 -3.81 3.56
N ASP A 125 6.97 -4.53 3.02
CA ASP A 125 8.01 -3.98 2.14
C ASP A 125 7.44 -3.36 0.86
N LEU A 126 6.40 -3.95 0.28
CA LEU A 126 5.70 -3.39 -0.88
C LEU A 126 4.94 -2.11 -0.52
N VAL A 127 4.32 -2.08 0.65
CA VAL A 127 3.64 -0.89 1.17
C VAL A 127 4.66 0.23 1.45
N VAL A 128 5.80 -0.10 2.03
CA VAL A 128 6.91 0.84 2.27
C VAL A 128 7.41 1.41 0.95
N ARG A 129 7.63 0.58 -0.06
CA ARG A 129 8.07 1.02 -1.40
C ARG A 129 7.10 2.04 -2.00
N ALA A 130 5.81 1.75 -1.98
CA ALA A 130 4.77 2.67 -2.45
C ALA A 130 4.70 3.96 -1.60
N GLY A 131 4.83 3.83 -0.28
CA GLY A 131 4.84 4.96 0.65
C GLY A 131 6.01 5.92 0.42
N LEU A 132 7.19 5.41 0.09
CA LEU A 132 8.36 6.24 -0.25
C LEU A 132 8.13 7.00 -1.56
N LEU A 133 7.58 6.36 -2.60
CA LEU A 133 7.22 7.02 -3.86
C LEU A 133 6.19 8.14 -3.63
N ALA A 134 5.20 7.90 -2.78
CA ALA A 134 4.21 8.91 -2.40
C ALA A 134 4.86 10.08 -1.64
N ALA A 135 5.76 9.78 -0.70
CA ALA A 135 6.49 10.80 0.05
C ALA A 135 7.35 11.69 -0.86
N ASP A 136 8.07 11.09 -1.80
CA ASP A 136 8.88 11.82 -2.77
C ASP A 136 8.01 12.76 -3.62
N MET A 137 6.87 12.26 -4.12
CA MET A 137 5.92 13.09 -4.88
C MET A 137 5.35 14.24 -4.03
N LEU A 138 5.01 14.00 -2.77
CA LEU A 138 4.56 15.04 -1.84
C LEU A 138 5.65 16.07 -1.54
N ILE A 139 6.90 15.65 -1.46
CA ILE A 139 8.05 16.55 -1.23
C ILE A 139 8.28 17.43 -2.46
N GLU A 140 8.30 16.84 -3.65
CA GLU A 140 8.61 17.53 -4.90
C GLU A 140 7.46 18.41 -5.40
N LYS A 141 6.24 17.87 -5.39
CA LYS A 141 5.07 18.52 -6.02
C LYS A 141 4.03 19.05 -5.03
N GLY A 142 4.15 18.74 -3.74
CA GLY A 142 3.20 19.12 -2.70
C GLY A 142 1.84 18.42 -2.75
N LYS A 143 1.59 17.57 -3.75
CA LYS A 143 0.34 16.82 -3.96
C LYS A 143 0.60 15.48 -4.62
N ILE A 144 -0.34 14.55 -4.45
CA ILE A 144 -0.36 13.29 -5.19
C ILE A 144 -1.11 13.50 -6.50
N ASP A 145 -0.49 13.08 -7.58
CA ASP A 145 -1.09 13.07 -8.91
C ASP A 145 -0.97 11.66 -9.50
N PRO A 146 -2.06 10.89 -9.53
CA PRO A 146 -2.03 9.51 -10.01
C PRO A 146 -1.54 9.37 -11.46
N ALA A 147 -1.79 10.37 -12.31
CA ALA A 147 -1.37 10.36 -13.72
C ALA A 147 0.16 10.50 -13.88
N ASN A 148 0.84 11.01 -12.86
CA ASN A 148 2.29 11.23 -12.86
C ASN A 148 3.07 10.22 -12.01
N ILE A 149 2.45 9.12 -11.61
CA ILE A 149 3.15 8.05 -10.90
C ILE A 149 4.08 7.35 -11.90
N LYS A 150 5.37 7.58 -11.72
CA LYS A 150 6.40 6.85 -12.45
C LYS A 150 6.56 5.48 -11.77
N THR A 151 5.90 4.48 -12.30
CA THR A 151 6.17 3.11 -11.87
C THR A 151 7.63 2.79 -12.16
N PRO A 152 8.39 2.27 -11.19
CA PRO A 152 9.71 1.76 -11.48
C PRO A 152 9.53 0.69 -12.55
N LYS A 153 10.08 0.92 -13.74
CA LYS A 153 10.15 -0.13 -14.76
C LYS A 153 10.96 -1.26 -14.13
N GLY A 154 10.30 -2.36 -13.81
CA GLY A 154 11.00 -3.58 -13.46
C GLY A 154 12.04 -3.82 -14.54
N CYS A 155 13.26 -4.21 -14.17
CA CYS A 155 14.25 -4.63 -15.15
C CYS A 155 13.67 -5.84 -15.90
N ALA A 156 12.99 -5.59 -17.01
CA ALA A 156 12.60 -6.63 -17.96
C ALA A 156 13.91 -7.20 -18.51
N GLY A 157 14.42 -8.24 -17.87
CA GLY A 157 15.63 -8.90 -18.34
C GLY A 157 16.70 -9.29 -17.32
N CYS A 158 16.49 -9.11 -16.02
CA CYS A 158 17.39 -9.70 -15.03
C CYS A 158 16.96 -11.13 -14.69
N PRO A 159 17.67 -12.16 -15.17
CA PRO A 159 17.33 -13.55 -14.89
C PRO A 159 17.81 -14.05 -13.51
N SER A 160 18.24 -13.18 -12.63
CA SER A 160 18.62 -13.58 -11.27
C SER A 160 18.42 -12.45 -10.26
N ALA A 161 17.58 -12.73 -9.27
CA ALA A 161 17.45 -11.95 -8.05
C ALA A 161 18.81 -11.93 -7.31
N GLY A 162 19.65 -10.93 -7.53
CA GLY A 162 20.89 -10.86 -6.79
C GLY A 162 21.91 -9.82 -7.18
N ALA A 163 21.74 -9.07 -8.27
CA ALA A 163 22.77 -8.14 -8.71
C ALA A 163 22.20 -6.87 -9.37
N CYS A 164 21.46 -6.05 -8.62
CA CYS A 164 21.45 -4.62 -8.91
C CYS A 164 22.27 -3.94 -7.82
N GLY A 165 23.59 -3.87 -8.12
CA GLY A 165 24.59 -3.28 -7.28
C GLY A 165 24.28 -1.82 -6.98
N MET A 166 24.58 -1.45 -5.76
CA MET A 166 24.85 -0.08 -5.33
C MET A 166 25.83 0.55 -6.31
N ALA A 167 25.37 1.52 -7.11
CA ALA A 167 26.22 2.51 -7.72
C ALA A 167 26.24 3.72 -6.80
N ARG A 168 27.44 4.08 -6.44
CA ARG A 168 27.87 5.12 -5.51
C ARG A 168 27.30 6.50 -5.84
#